data_7304630cf734db4f3afa1326520c0a50
#
_entry.id   7304630cf734db4f3afa1326520c0a50
#
_cell.length_a   1.000
_cell.length_b   1.000
_cell.length_c   1.000
_cell.angle_alpha   90.00
_cell.angle_beta   90.00
_cell.angle_gamma   90.00
#
_symmetry.space_group_name_H-M   'P 1'
#
loop_
_entity.id
_entity.type
_entity.pdbx_description
1 polymer ?
#
loop_
_entity_poly.entity_id
_entity_poly.type
_entity_poly.pdbx_seq_one_letter_code
_entity_poly.pdbx_strand_id
1 'polypeptide(L)'
;MSLQFIMGNSGAGKSRYAYQKILAEAMRHPEKTYLIIVPEQFTMQTQKELVSLHPAGGILNVDILSFQRLAYRIFEETGGSLYPVLEETGKSLVVKRVAQEKKKELTILGSTLKRTGAVSQMKSLISELKQYQIAPSELDTWAEETGEKKLLAAKLKDTGVIYRAFEEYLENRYVTAEDVLEVLAGKLEESSLIRNSEVLVDGFTGFTPVQIGVLGKLFRLCEKVYVTIIMDEREDPYKKAIPHQLFAMSRQLIQQLMKAADEAGCPVEPEIWVRRSGYGRFQSGSMMDQLEQNLFRYGIRRIVGTEAGKRAESKAGAGTNGKNKKEIGPSTLENAQKTKKEHLESGQNLKQQGIYISVAPSPRAELEETVRLIRRMVREEKMRYQDFAVLTGDLSIYGTYAREIFEKCGIPYFVDEKHSVLMNPFVEFLRAAIEMVVQSFSYESVFRYLRCGLSSLNRAETDAMENYVLALGIRGLKAYAETWTRGYRSIKPDEVPQRNLLREKFYEEVQPFAEQMKKKDATVRERTEALYALVVQNQVQEKLEERRCQFEQQGQEAFAKEYSQIYGIVMELLDKIVEVLGDRKNDVGRVSGDSGGWLCRGFCWHYSADRGPGTDR
;
A
#
# COMPACT_ATOMS: atom_id res chain seq x y z
N MET A 1 -1.27 31.02 -21.23
CA MET A 1 -1.82 30.10 -20.21
C MET A 1 -3.11 29.53 -20.77
N SER A 2 -3.22 28.20 -20.87
CA SER A 2 -4.47 27.58 -21.31
C SER A 2 -4.58 26.16 -20.76
N LEU A 3 -5.82 25.68 -20.54
CA LEU A 3 -6.15 24.30 -20.20
C LEU A 3 -6.72 23.60 -21.43
N GLN A 4 -6.23 22.39 -21.73
CA GLN A 4 -6.76 21.59 -22.82
C GLN A 4 -6.99 20.14 -22.40
N PHE A 5 -8.18 19.60 -22.64
CA PHE A 5 -8.51 18.21 -22.35
C PHE A 5 -8.13 17.31 -23.53
N ILE A 6 -7.54 16.14 -23.21
CA ILE A 6 -7.28 15.06 -24.17
C ILE A 6 -8.21 13.90 -23.81
N MET A 7 -9.26 13.71 -24.58
CA MET A 7 -10.35 12.79 -24.29
C MET A 7 -10.34 11.56 -25.19
N GLY A 8 -10.88 10.47 -24.71
CA GLY A 8 -11.07 9.23 -25.46
C GLY A 8 -11.41 8.05 -24.57
N ASN A 9 -11.88 6.98 -25.17
CA ASN A 9 -12.26 5.76 -24.46
C ASN A 9 -11.05 5.05 -23.82
N SER A 10 -11.34 4.07 -22.98
CA SER A 10 -10.31 3.17 -22.45
C SER A 10 -9.59 2.45 -23.60
N GLY A 11 -8.27 2.43 -23.58
CA GLY A 11 -7.46 1.83 -24.65
C GLY A 11 -7.43 2.61 -25.97
N ALA A 12 -8.01 3.82 -26.06
CA ALA A 12 -7.95 4.66 -27.27
C ALA A 12 -6.52 5.19 -27.57
N GLY A 13 -5.61 5.13 -26.59
CA GLY A 13 -4.23 5.57 -26.73
C GLY A 13 -3.98 7.02 -26.34
N LYS A 14 -4.80 7.59 -25.45
CA LYS A 14 -4.68 8.98 -24.97
C LYS A 14 -3.28 9.30 -24.43
N SER A 15 -2.78 8.49 -23.49
CA SER A 15 -1.45 8.68 -22.91
C SER A 15 -0.36 8.65 -23.97
N ARG A 16 -0.39 7.65 -24.87
CA ARG A 16 0.58 7.57 -25.96
C ARG A 16 0.54 8.80 -26.88
N TYR A 17 -0.67 9.25 -27.24
CA TYR A 17 -0.83 10.48 -28.02
C TYR A 17 -0.25 11.69 -27.27
N ALA A 18 -0.59 11.85 -26.00
CA ALA A 18 -0.12 12.95 -25.17
C ALA A 18 1.42 12.92 -25.04
N TYR A 19 2.01 11.75 -24.78
CA TYR A 19 3.46 11.60 -24.68
C TYR A 19 4.16 11.93 -25.99
N GLN A 20 3.66 11.46 -27.14
CA GLN A 20 4.23 11.79 -28.44
C GLN A 20 4.13 13.29 -28.74
N LYS A 21 3.02 13.93 -28.34
CA LYS A 21 2.84 15.37 -28.49
C LYS A 21 3.87 16.13 -27.65
N ILE A 22 4.01 15.80 -26.37
CA ILE A 22 4.99 16.44 -25.47
C ILE A 22 6.41 16.21 -25.97
N LEU A 23 6.77 14.99 -26.37
CA LEU A 23 8.12 14.71 -26.92
C LEU A 23 8.40 15.51 -28.19
N ALA A 24 7.42 15.65 -29.08
CA ALA A 24 7.59 16.43 -30.29
C ALA A 24 7.80 17.93 -30.00
N GLU A 25 7.10 18.48 -29.01
CA GLU A 25 7.32 19.86 -28.56
C GLU A 25 8.65 20.01 -27.81
N ALA A 26 9.01 19.06 -26.95
CA ALA A 26 10.28 19.06 -26.22
C ALA A 26 11.51 19.01 -27.13
N MET A 27 11.41 18.30 -28.25
CA MET A 27 12.47 18.28 -29.28
C MET A 27 12.57 19.59 -30.08
N ARG A 28 11.44 20.31 -30.26
CA ARG A 28 11.42 21.61 -30.97
C ARG A 28 11.89 22.76 -30.10
N HIS A 29 11.61 22.67 -28.81
CA HIS A 29 11.87 23.70 -27.82
C HIS A 29 12.68 23.15 -26.65
N PRO A 30 13.98 22.87 -26.85
CA PRO A 30 14.84 22.31 -25.80
C PRO A 30 15.10 23.27 -24.63
N GLU A 31 14.82 24.54 -24.81
CA GLU A 31 14.93 25.58 -23.78
C GLU A 31 13.76 25.57 -22.78
N LYS A 32 12.66 24.88 -23.10
CA LYS A 32 11.49 24.76 -22.22
C LYS A 32 11.56 23.47 -21.40
N THR A 33 10.90 23.51 -20.25
CA THR A 33 10.69 22.33 -19.41
C THR A 33 9.29 21.76 -19.60
N TYR A 34 9.19 20.47 -19.70
CA TYR A 34 7.92 19.73 -19.80
C TYR A 34 7.75 18.85 -18.58
N LEU A 35 6.65 19.04 -17.85
CA LEU A 35 6.34 18.28 -16.65
C LEU A 35 5.20 17.31 -16.91
N ILE A 36 5.41 16.04 -16.65
CA ILE A 36 4.37 15.03 -16.75
C ILE A 36 4.02 14.54 -15.35
N ILE A 37 2.83 14.90 -14.89
CA ILE A 37 2.30 14.52 -13.58
C ILE A 37 1.47 13.26 -13.72
N VAL A 38 1.87 12.19 -13.05
CA VAL A 38 1.20 10.89 -13.03
C VAL A 38 1.05 10.39 -11.60
N PRO A 39 0.11 9.45 -11.31
CA PRO A 39 0.09 8.77 -10.02
C PRO A 39 1.44 8.12 -9.69
N GLU A 40 1.83 8.14 -8.42
CA GLU A 40 3.16 7.69 -7.94
C GLU A 40 3.56 6.32 -8.51
N GLN A 41 2.64 5.38 -8.52
CA GLN A 41 2.84 4.01 -9.01
C GLN A 41 3.16 3.91 -10.51
N PHE A 42 2.85 4.94 -11.30
CA PHE A 42 3.05 4.93 -12.76
C PHE A 42 4.30 5.69 -13.21
N THR A 43 5.00 6.40 -12.32
CA THR A 43 6.15 7.24 -12.68
C THR A 43 7.23 6.49 -13.44
N MET A 44 7.66 5.33 -12.95
CA MET A 44 8.68 4.49 -13.58
C MET A 44 8.21 3.91 -14.93
N GLN A 45 6.96 3.47 -15.01
CA GLN A 45 6.41 2.93 -16.26
C GLN A 45 6.32 4.01 -17.32
N THR A 46 5.84 5.20 -16.97
CA THR A 46 5.75 6.36 -17.86
C THR A 46 7.13 6.79 -18.35
N GLN A 47 8.14 6.79 -17.47
CA GLN A 47 9.51 7.10 -17.84
C GLN A 47 10.06 6.11 -18.89
N LYS A 48 9.87 4.81 -18.67
CA LYS A 48 10.28 3.77 -19.63
C LYS A 48 9.56 3.92 -20.98
N GLU A 49 8.26 4.25 -20.96
CA GLU A 49 7.48 4.44 -22.18
C GLU A 49 7.98 5.67 -22.96
N LEU A 50 8.21 6.81 -22.30
CA LEU A 50 8.73 8.02 -22.93
C LEU A 50 10.12 7.81 -23.53
N VAL A 51 11.03 7.18 -22.80
CA VAL A 51 12.37 6.84 -23.30
C VAL A 51 12.28 5.94 -24.55
N SER A 52 11.36 4.96 -24.55
CA SER A 52 11.15 4.08 -25.68
C SER A 52 10.53 4.76 -26.92
N LEU A 53 9.75 5.82 -26.69
CA LEU A 53 9.12 6.61 -27.75
C LEU A 53 10.08 7.67 -28.34
N HIS A 54 11.10 8.07 -27.58
CA HIS A 54 12.04 9.10 -28.03
C HIS A 54 13.07 8.51 -29.01
N PRO A 55 13.28 9.13 -30.20
CA PRO A 55 14.18 8.58 -31.23
C PRO A 55 15.62 8.38 -30.78
N ALA A 56 16.11 9.22 -29.86
CA ALA A 56 17.46 9.13 -29.30
C ALA A 56 17.57 8.22 -28.07
N GLY A 57 16.47 7.60 -27.60
CA GLY A 57 16.48 6.73 -26.44
C GLY A 57 16.77 7.44 -25.10
N GLY A 58 16.58 8.76 -25.02
CA GLY A 58 16.80 9.54 -23.81
C GLY A 58 15.95 10.81 -23.78
N ILE A 59 15.63 11.31 -22.60
CA ILE A 59 14.88 12.53 -22.37
C ILE A 59 15.71 13.48 -21.50
N LEU A 60 15.76 14.77 -21.82
CA LEU A 60 16.55 15.78 -21.10
C LEU A 60 15.70 16.85 -20.43
N ASN A 61 14.72 17.41 -21.14
CA ASN A 61 13.88 18.51 -20.70
C ASN A 61 12.43 18.08 -20.39
N VAL A 62 12.21 16.78 -20.11
CA VAL A 62 10.92 16.21 -19.71
C VAL A 62 11.09 15.52 -18.35
N ASP A 63 10.42 16.02 -17.33
CA ASP A 63 10.40 15.45 -15.99
C ASP A 63 9.09 14.71 -15.72
N ILE A 64 9.19 13.48 -15.22
CA ILE A 64 8.03 12.65 -14.84
C ILE A 64 7.92 12.62 -13.31
N LEU A 65 6.85 13.17 -12.79
CA LEU A 65 6.68 13.44 -11.38
C LEU A 65 5.31 12.96 -10.89
N SER A 66 5.21 12.62 -9.62
CA SER A 66 3.95 12.64 -8.89
C SER A 66 3.75 14.01 -8.25
N PHE A 67 2.57 14.30 -7.71
CA PHE A 67 2.36 15.54 -6.95
C PHE A 67 3.36 15.71 -5.81
N GLN A 68 3.69 14.62 -5.12
CA GLN A 68 4.65 14.67 -4.03
C GLN A 68 6.07 14.93 -4.53
N ARG A 69 6.50 14.30 -5.61
CA ARG A 69 7.81 14.56 -6.23
C ARG A 69 7.91 15.97 -6.80
N LEU A 70 6.80 16.49 -7.36
CA LEU A 70 6.73 17.89 -7.77
C LEU A 70 6.97 18.81 -6.58
N ALA A 71 6.37 18.53 -5.41
CA ALA A 71 6.59 19.31 -4.21
C ALA A 71 8.07 19.33 -3.81
N TYR A 72 8.72 18.19 -3.72
CA TYR A 72 10.15 18.13 -3.38
C TYR A 72 11.02 18.85 -4.42
N ARG A 73 10.72 18.71 -5.70
CA ARG A 73 11.46 19.38 -6.77
C ARG A 73 11.37 20.90 -6.67
N ILE A 74 10.20 21.45 -6.31
CA ILE A 74 10.00 22.87 -6.09
C ILE A 74 10.68 23.31 -4.80
N PHE A 75 10.65 22.50 -3.74
CA PHE A 75 11.31 22.81 -2.47
C PHE A 75 12.84 22.83 -2.57
N GLU A 76 13.44 22.03 -3.45
CA GLU A 76 14.87 22.12 -3.77
C GLU A 76 15.24 23.46 -4.39
N GLU A 77 14.34 24.05 -5.19
CA GLU A 77 14.55 25.36 -5.83
C GLU A 77 14.27 26.54 -4.88
N THR A 78 13.14 26.49 -4.16
CA THR A 78 12.60 27.65 -3.43
C THR A 78 12.86 27.62 -1.92
N GLY A 79 13.45 26.54 -1.41
CA GLY A 79 13.45 26.22 0.02
C GLY A 79 12.12 25.62 0.44
N GLY A 80 12.16 24.42 1.04
CA GLY A 80 10.97 23.66 1.43
C GLY A 80 10.33 24.14 2.73
N SER A 81 9.55 23.25 3.33
CA SER A 81 9.05 23.42 4.69
C SER A 81 10.22 23.48 5.68
N LEU A 82 10.14 24.38 6.65
CA LEU A 82 11.10 24.45 7.76
C LEU A 82 11.02 23.22 8.69
N TYR A 83 9.95 22.45 8.58
CA TYR A 83 9.67 21.33 9.47
C TYR A 83 9.71 20.00 8.73
N PRO A 84 10.18 18.92 9.40
CA PRO A 84 10.23 17.58 8.80
C PRO A 84 8.83 17.04 8.55
N VAL A 85 8.72 16.19 7.52
CA VAL A 85 7.46 15.51 7.20
C VAL A 85 7.22 14.37 8.19
N LEU A 86 6.07 14.37 8.85
CA LEU A 86 5.65 13.34 9.77
C LEU A 86 5.08 12.14 8.99
N GLU A 87 5.78 11.01 9.05
CA GLU A 87 5.37 9.77 8.43
C GLU A 87 4.16 9.13 9.10
N GLU A 88 3.56 8.13 8.44
CA GLU A 88 2.37 7.40 8.92
C GLU A 88 2.52 6.83 10.34
N THR A 89 3.72 6.35 10.66
CA THR A 89 4.12 5.88 11.99
C THR A 89 4.04 6.99 13.02
N GLY A 90 4.66 8.12 12.72
CA GLY A 90 4.67 9.31 13.56
C GLY A 90 3.25 9.83 13.81
N LYS A 91 2.41 9.91 12.75
CA LYS A 91 0.99 10.31 12.88
C LYS A 91 0.25 9.43 13.90
N SER A 92 0.43 8.11 13.83
CA SER A 92 -0.22 7.18 14.76
C SER A 92 0.26 7.37 16.21
N LEU A 93 1.56 7.64 16.41
CA LEU A 93 2.11 7.94 17.74
C LEU A 93 1.54 9.25 18.29
N VAL A 94 1.43 10.29 17.45
CA VAL A 94 0.84 11.58 17.85
C VAL A 94 -0.64 11.42 18.18
N VAL A 95 -1.44 10.76 17.33
CA VAL A 95 -2.86 10.49 17.61
C VAL A 95 -3.03 9.79 18.94
N LYS A 96 -2.20 8.79 19.23
CA LYS A 96 -2.23 8.08 20.50
C LYS A 96 -1.83 8.97 21.67
N ARG A 97 -0.83 9.83 21.49
CA ARG A 97 -0.38 10.81 22.48
C ARG A 97 -1.51 11.76 22.86
N VAL A 98 -2.10 12.42 21.86
CA VAL A 98 -3.18 13.40 22.10
C VAL A 98 -4.43 12.76 22.64
N ALA A 99 -4.80 11.54 22.20
CA ALA A 99 -5.92 10.80 22.74
C ALA A 99 -5.75 10.45 24.24
N GLN A 100 -4.52 10.23 24.71
CA GLN A 100 -4.24 10.03 26.13
C GLN A 100 -4.28 11.34 26.92
N GLU A 101 -3.75 12.43 26.37
CA GLU A 101 -3.78 13.76 26.98
C GLU A 101 -5.22 14.25 27.16
N LYS A 102 -6.03 14.11 26.10
CA LYS A 102 -7.42 14.55 26.05
C LYS A 102 -8.42 13.52 26.59
N LYS A 103 -7.98 12.43 27.20
CA LYS A 103 -8.84 11.33 27.65
C LYS A 103 -10.02 11.76 28.51
N LYS A 104 -9.87 12.80 29.33
CA LYS A 104 -10.94 13.32 30.20
C LYS A 104 -12.02 14.09 29.45
N GLU A 105 -11.67 14.63 28.29
CA GLU A 105 -12.55 15.40 27.40
C GLU A 105 -13.35 14.49 26.46
N LEU A 106 -12.88 13.23 26.25
CA LEU A 106 -13.51 12.26 25.34
C LEU A 106 -14.64 11.50 26.04
N THR A 107 -15.81 11.46 25.40
CA THR A 107 -17.00 10.81 25.92
C THR A 107 -17.10 9.33 25.53
N ILE A 108 -16.84 8.98 24.28
CA ILE A 108 -17.00 7.64 23.71
C ILE A 108 -15.66 7.05 23.27
N LEU A 109 -14.84 7.83 22.57
CA LEU A 109 -13.62 7.33 21.95
C LEU A 109 -12.47 7.12 22.95
N GLY A 110 -12.53 7.71 24.13
CA GLY A 110 -11.47 7.63 25.16
C GLY A 110 -11.16 6.20 25.64
N SER A 111 -12.14 5.30 25.64
CA SER A 111 -11.95 3.88 25.94
C SER A 111 -11.53 3.07 24.70
N THR A 112 -12.06 3.42 23.55
CA THR A 112 -11.84 2.72 22.28
C THR A 112 -10.43 2.95 21.75
N LEU A 113 -9.89 4.17 21.87
CA LEU A 113 -8.55 4.56 21.42
C LEU A 113 -7.39 3.94 22.23
N LYS A 114 -7.70 3.15 23.24
CA LYS A 114 -6.73 2.23 23.83
C LYS A 114 -6.38 1.06 22.89
N ARG A 115 -7.29 0.69 21.97
CA ARG A 115 -7.10 -0.39 21.01
C ARG A 115 -6.34 0.14 19.79
N THR A 116 -5.41 -0.64 19.32
CA THR A 116 -4.54 -0.30 18.19
C THR A 116 -5.32 -0.02 16.90
N GLY A 117 -6.25 -0.89 16.53
CA GLY A 117 -7.09 -0.68 15.33
C GLY A 117 -7.88 0.64 15.34
N ALA A 118 -8.33 1.11 16.53
CA ALA A 118 -9.04 2.37 16.62
C ALA A 118 -8.15 3.60 16.40
N VAL A 119 -6.89 3.55 16.84
CA VAL A 119 -5.92 4.62 16.56
C VAL A 119 -5.65 4.73 15.06
N SER A 120 -5.49 3.57 14.32
CA SER A 120 -5.34 3.60 12.86
C SER A 120 -6.55 4.19 12.16
N GLN A 121 -7.72 3.73 12.54
CA GLN A 121 -8.94 4.29 11.97
C GLN A 121 -9.02 5.80 12.21
N MET A 122 -8.67 6.26 13.42
CA MET A 122 -8.64 7.69 13.72
C MET A 122 -7.58 8.43 12.91
N LYS A 123 -6.37 7.87 12.80
CA LYS A 123 -5.31 8.43 11.94
C LYS A 123 -5.77 8.54 10.48
N SER A 124 -6.33 7.46 9.93
CA SER A 124 -6.82 7.46 8.55
C SER A 124 -7.95 8.47 8.34
N LEU A 125 -8.85 8.60 9.32
CA LEU A 125 -9.92 9.60 9.29
C LEU A 125 -9.36 11.02 9.31
N ILE A 126 -8.38 11.33 10.17
CA ILE A 126 -7.74 12.66 10.20
C ILE A 126 -7.03 12.93 8.86
N SER A 127 -6.29 11.97 8.31
CA SER A 127 -5.66 12.13 6.99
C SER A 127 -6.70 12.40 5.89
N GLU A 128 -7.84 11.72 5.93
CA GLU A 128 -8.94 11.95 4.98
C GLU A 128 -9.56 13.35 5.15
N LEU A 129 -9.84 13.76 6.38
CA LEU A 129 -10.36 15.12 6.67
C LEU A 129 -9.40 16.20 6.16
N LYS A 130 -8.09 16.04 6.36
CA LYS A 130 -7.07 16.96 5.81
C LYS A 130 -7.06 16.99 4.28
N GLN A 131 -7.09 15.82 3.63
CA GLN A 131 -7.14 15.75 2.17
C GLN A 131 -8.36 16.45 1.56
N TYR A 132 -9.47 16.46 2.30
CA TYR A 132 -10.70 17.16 1.90
C TYR A 132 -10.81 18.58 2.46
N GLN A 133 -9.76 19.07 3.13
CA GLN A 133 -9.68 20.42 3.73
C GLN A 133 -10.83 20.71 4.70
N ILE A 134 -11.25 19.70 5.46
CA ILE A 134 -12.27 19.82 6.49
C ILE A 134 -11.60 20.22 7.79
N ALA A 135 -11.96 21.39 8.32
CA ALA A 135 -11.40 21.91 9.56
C ALA A 135 -12.00 21.20 10.80
N PRO A 136 -11.27 21.12 11.93
CA PRO A 136 -11.83 20.58 13.17
C PRO A 136 -13.14 21.25 13.64
N SER A 137 -13.31 22.55 13.36
CA SER A 137 -14.52 23.32 13.68
C SER A 137 -15.76 22.86 12.89
N GLU A 138 -15.60 22.36 11.68
CA GLU A 138 -16.72 21.84 10.89
C GLU A 138 -17.31 20.57 11.51
N LEU A 139 -16.48 19.75 12.17
CA LEU A 139 -16.96 18.57 12.90
C LEU A 139 -17.86 18.95 14.08
N ASP A 140 -17.59 20.08 14.73
CA ASP A 140 -18.45 20.59 15.81
C ASP A 140 -19.81 21.03 15.22
N THR A 141 -19.80 21.74 14.09
CA THR A 141 -21.03 22.14 13.39
C THR A 141 -21.84 20.92 12.94
N TRP A 142 -21.21 19.93 12.34
CA TRP A 142 -21.89 18.70 11.95
C TRP A 142 -22.43 17.91 13.14
N ALA A 143 -21.74 17.95 14.29
CA ALA A 143 -22.24 17.32 15.52
C ALA A 143 -23.53 17.98 16.03
N GLU A 144 -23.67 19.29 15.84
CA GLU A 144 -24.90 20.04 16.18
C GLU A 144 -26.04 19.72 15.21
N GLU A 145 -25.74 19.58 13.94
CA GLU A 145 -26.72 19.27 12.88
C GLU A 145 -27.26 17.83 12.94
N THR A 146 -26.59 16.91 13.61
CA THR A 146 -27.02 15.49 13.67
C THR A 146 -28.33 15.26 14.43
N GLY A 147 -28.85 16.24 15.14
CA GLY A 147 -30.16 16.19 15.82
C GLY A 147 -30.29 15.02 16.81
N GLU A 148 -31.21 14.08 16.54
CA GLU A 148 -31.49 12.95 17.42
C GLU A 148 -30.41 11.88 17.49
N LYS A 149 -29.41 11.89 16.58
CA LYS A 149 -28.34 10.87 16.53
C LYS A 149 -27.23 11.11 17.55
N LYS A 150 -27.56 11.09 18.84
CA LYS A 150 -26.64 11.39 19.95
C LYS A 150 -25.29 10.68 19.90
N LEU A 151 -25.27 9.41 19.46
CA LEU A 151 -24.03 8.63 19.36
C LEU A 151 -23.10 9.19 18.25
N LEU A 152 -23.67 9.60 17.11
CA LEU A 152 -22.90 10.19 16.00
C LEU A 152 -22.38 11.56 16.41
N ALA A 153 -23.22 12.41 17.01
CA ALA A 153 -22.82 13.71 17.53
C ALA A 153 -21.64 13.61 18.51
N ALA A 154 -21.71 12.66 19.46
CA ALA A 154 -20.64 12.45 20.42
C ALA A 154 -19.34 11.94 19.76
N LYS A 155 -19.42 11.06 18.74
CA LYS A 155 -18.25 10.63 17.97
C LYS A 155 -17.61 11.77 17.17
N LEU A 156 -18.42 12.63 16.54
CA LEU A 156 -17.93 13.81 15.81
C LEU A 156 -17.22 14.79 16.75
N LYS A 157 -17.81 15.08 17.92
CA LYS A 157 -17.17 15.93 18.93
C LYS A 157 -15.84 15.36 19.42
N ASP A 158 -15.82 14.08 19.80
CA ASP A 158 -14.59 13.40 20.22
C ASP A 158 -13.52 13.44 19.11
N THR A 159 -13.93 13.23 17.84
CA THR A 159 -13.02 13.33 16.68
C THR A 159 -12.48 14.74 16.52
N GLY A 160 -13.33 15.77 16.66
CA GLY A 160 -12.94 17.17 16.61
C GLY A 160 -11.91 17.54 17.70
N VAL A 161 -12.11 17.04 18.93
CA VAL A 161 -11.16 17.23 20.03
C VAL A 161 -9.79 16.62 19.70
N ILE A 162 -9.76 15.39 19.18
CA ILE A 162 -8.51 14.70 18.86
C ILE A 162 -7.83 15.38 17.68
N TYR A 163 -8.58 15.74 16.64
CA TYR A 163 -8.04 16.38 15.44
C TYR A 163 -7.44 17.75 15.76
N ARG A 164 -8.12 18.58 16.54
CA ARG A 164 -7.59 19.88 17.02
C ARG A 164 -6.30 19.70 17.82
N ALA A 165 -6.29 18.78 18.78
CA ALA A 165 -5.10 18.50 19.56
C ALA A 165 -3.94 17.89 18.71
N PHE A 166 -4.27 17.16 17.64
CA PHE A 166 -3.29 16.68 16.66
C PHE A 166 -2.66 17.85 15.89
N GLU A 167 -3.45 18.79 15.38
CA GLU A 167 -2.97 20.00 14.71
C GLU A 167 -2.10 20.87 15.64
N GLU A 168 -2.58 21.12 16.87
CA GLU A 168 -1.81 21.85 17.89
C GLU A 168 -0.45 21.19 18.19
N TYR A 169 -0.39 19.86 18.16
CA TYR A 169 0.86 19.13 18.36
C TYR A 169 1.82 19.30 17.19
N LEU A 170 1.30 19.34 15.94
CA LEU A 170 2.11 19.49 14.73
C LEU A 170 2.63 20.91 14.57
N GLU A 171 1.92 21.90 15.07
CA GLU A 171 2.27 23.32 14.93
C GLU A 171 3.72 23.59 15.35
N ASN A 172 4.49 24.18 14.44
CA ASN A 172 5.93 24.48 14.61
C ASN A 172 6.84 23.27 14.89
N ARG A 173 6.42 22.05 14.53
CA ARG A 173 7.21 20.82 14.72
C ARG A 173 7.28 19.94 13.49
N TYR A 174 6.15 19.71 12.84
CA TYR A 174 6.03 18.77 11.73
C TYR A 174 5.05 19.27 10.68
N VAL A 175 5.21 18.72 9.46
CA VAL A 175 4.26 18.83 8.36
C VAL A 175 3.78 17.44 8.00
N THR A 176 2.51 17.23 7.74
CA THR A 176 2.02 15.92 7.25
C THR A 176 2.17 15.82 5.74
N ALA A 177 2.12 14.60 5.20
CA ALA A 177 2.18 14.38 3.75
C ALA A 177 1.04 15.08 3.00
N GLU A 178 -0.11 15.28 3.65
CA GLU A 178 -1.25 16.03 3.13
C GLU A 178 -0.94 17.53 3.05
N ASP A 179 -0.29 18.08 4.07
CA ASP A 179 0.07 19.50 4.13
C ASP A 179 1.19 19.88 3.15
N VAL A 180 2.03 18.91 2.76
CA VAL A 180 3.08 19.12 1.74
C VAL A 180 2.53 19.75 0.47
N LEU A 181 1.32 19.35 0.05
CA LEU A 181 0.69 19.90 -1.16
C LEU A 181 0.16 21.33 -0.94
N GLU A 182 -0.23 21.70 0.27
CA GLU A 182 -0.61 23.09 0.61
C GLU A 182 0.62 23.99 0.62
N VAL A 183 1.72 23.52 1.21
CA VAL A 183 3.03 24.22 1.17
C VAL A 183 3.49 24.37 -0.28
N LEU A 184 3.36 23.32 -1.10
CA LEU A 184 3.64 23.38 -2.54
C LEU A 184 2.83 24.48 -3.21
N ALA A 185 1.50 24.50 -3.00
CA ALA A 185 0.65 25.51 -3.61
C ALA A 185 1.10 26.95 -3.25
N GLY A 186 1.57 27.17 -2.03
CA GLY A 186 2.14 28.45 -1.61
C GLY A 186 3.46 28.81 -2.29
N LYS A 187 4.28 27.82 -2.65
CA LYS A 187 5.63 28.00 -3.22
C LYS A 187 5.69 28.02 -4.74
N LEU A 188 4.65 27.56 -5.43
CA LEU A 188 4.63 27.51 -6.90
C LEU A 188 4.92 28.85 -7.58
N GLU A 189 4.46 29.97 -7.00
CA GLU A 189 4.65 31.30 -7.57
C GLU A 189 6.12 31.77 -7.53
N GLU A 190 6.93 31.20 -6.62
CA GLU A 190 8.34 31.51 -6.48
C GLU A 190 9.22 30.71 -7.47
N SER A 191 8.68 29.63 -8.06
CA SER A 191 9.45 28.73 -8.91
C SER A 191 9.62 29.26 -10.34
N SER A 192 10.86 29.27 -10.80
CA SER A 192 11.21 29.57 -12.19
C SER A 192 10.90 28.39 -13.11
N LEU A 193 11.03 27.16 -12.60
CA LEU A 193 10.73 25.92 -13.31
C LEU A 193 9.29 25.91 -13.85
N ILE A 194 8.34 26.33 -13.00
CA ILE A 194 6.92 26.29 -13.34
C ILE A 194 6.54 27.34 -14.38
N ARG A 195 7.06 28.56 -14.27
CA ARG A 195 6.73 29.67 -15.17
C ARG A 195 7.10 29.40 -16.63
N ASN A 196 8.10 28.57 -16.86
CA ASN A 196 8.63 28.25 -18.20
C ASN A 196 8.28 26.82 -18.62
N SER A 197 7.19 26.26 -18.08
CA SER A 197 6.81 24.86 -18.32
C SER A 197 5.48 24.69 -19.00
N GLU A 198 5.37 23.58 -19.77
CA GLU A 198 4.12 22.97 -20.14
C GLU A 198 3.88 21.73 -19.30
N VAL A 199 2.66 21.52 -18.84
CA VAL A 199 2.31 20.44 -17.91
C VAL A 199 1.33 19.47 -18.56
N LEU A 200 1.60 18.18 -18.47
CA LEU A 200 0.66 17.11 -18.81
C LEU A 200 0.28 16.37 -17.52
N VAL A 201 -1.01 16.26 -17.26
CA VAL A 201 -1.57 15.46 -16.16
C VAL A 201 -2.24 14.21 -16.75
N ASP A 202 -1.70 13.04 -16.45
CA ASP A 202 -2.15 11.78 -17.06
C ASP A 202 -2.41 10.68 -16.04
N GLY A 203 -3.42 9.83 -16.30
CA GLY A 203 -3.71 8.63 -15.53
C GLY A 203 -4.53 8.84 -14.25
N PHE A 204 -5.09 10.01 -14.02
CA PHE A 204 -5.95 10.29 -12.87
C PHE A 204 -7.43 10.06 -13.19
N THR A 205 -8.16 9.54 -12.21
CA THR A 205 -9.62 9.35 -12.26
C THR A 205 -10.37 10.41 -11.45
N GLY A 206 -9.68 11.16 -10.61
CA GLY A 206 -10.20 12.23 -9.75
C GLY A 206 -9.06 12.92 -9.01
N PHE A 207 -9.34 14.07 -8.43
CA PHE A 207 -8.40 14.83 -7.60
C PHE A 207 -9.02 15.17 -6.25
N THR A 208 -8.19 15.19 -5.21
CA THR A 208 -8.58 15.76 -3.91
C THR A 208 -8.68 17.29 -4.01
N PRO A 209 -9.43 17.96 -3.11
CA PRO A 209 -9.50 19.42 -3.09
C PRO A 209 -8.13 20.10 -3.04
N VAL A 210 -7.19 19.56 -2.27
CA VAL A 210 -5.81 20.09 -2.21
C VAL A 210 -5.11 19.98 -3.56
N GLN A 211 -5.27 18.85 -4.28
CA GLN A 211 -4.70 18.69 -5.62
C GLN A 211 -5.36 19.65 -6.63
N ILE A 212 -6.66 19.88 -6.54
CA ILE A 212 -7.35 20.89 -7.36
C ILE A 212 -6.78 22.29 -7.08
N GLY A 213 -6.49 22.62 -5.82
CA GLY A 213 -5.83 23.87 -5.45
C GLY A 213 -4.46 24.03 -6.10
N VAL A 214 -3.62 22.98 -6.09
CA VAL A 214 -2.33 22.95 -6.80
C VAL A 214 -2.53 23.15 -8.31
N LEU A 215 -3.48 22.42 -8.93
CA LEU A 215 -3.78 22.53 -10.36
C LEU A 215 -4.27 23.94 -10.72
N GLY A 216 -5.11 24.57 -9.90
CA GLY A 216 -5.54 25.95 -10.08
C GLY A 216 -4.38 26.96 -10.13
N LYS A 217 -3.34 26.75 -9.30
CA LYS A 217 -2.11 27.53 -9.36
C LYS A 217 -1.31 27.23 -10.64
N LEU A 218 -1.19 25.95 -11.05
CA LEU A 218 -0.54 25.59 -12.30
C LEU A 218 -1.24 26.19 -13.51
N PHE A 219 -2.59 26.25 -13.52
CA PHE A 219 -3.36 26.89 -14.60
C PHE A 219 -3.05 28.40 -14.74
N ARG A 220 -2.65 29.05 -13.65
CA ARG A 220 -2.28 30.47 -13.64
C ARG A 220 -0.80 30.71 -14.03
N LEU A 221 0.07 29.75 -13.79
CA LEU A 221 1.52 29.95 -13.88
C LEU A 221 2.14 29.32 -15.13
N CYS A 222 1.66 28.14 -15.55
CA CYS A 222 2.21 27.40 -16.70
C CYS A 222 1.71 27.96 -18.03
N GLU A 223 2.49 27.82 -19.08
CA GLU A 223 2.10 28.24 -20.42
C GLU A 223 0.88 27.44 -20.91
N LYS A 224 0.89 26.15 -20.69
CA LYS A 224 -0.19 25.23 -21.09
C LYS A 224 -0.28 24.02 -20.18
N VAL A 225 -1.51 23.62 -19.86
CA VAL A 225 -1.78 22.41 -19.09
C VAL A 225 -2.68 21.47 -19.88
N TYR A 226 -2.23 20.26 -20.10
CA TYR A 226 -3.01 19.19 -20.72
C TYR A 226 -3.49 18.23 -19.64
N VAL A 227 -4.74 17.77 -19.74
CA VAL A 227 -5.29 16.76 -18.83
C VAL A 227 -5.94 15.64 -19.65
N THR A 228 -5.48 14.39 -19.42
CA THR A 228 -6.11 13.23 -20.07
C THR A 228 -7.35 12.80 -19.32
N ILE A 229 -8.44 12.56 -20.03
CA ILE A 229 -9.73 12.16 -19.45
C ILE A 229 -10.32 10.96 -20.19
N ILE A 230 -10.79 9.98 -19.43
CA ILE A 230 -11.51 8.82 -19.99
C ILE A 230 -12.94 9.25 -20.28
N MET A 231 -13.28 9.35 -21.57
CA MET A 231 -14.62 9.76 -22.02
C MET A 231 -14.93 9.13 -23.36
N ASP A 232 -16.16 8.72 -23.56
CA ASP A 232 -16.64 8.25 -24.86
C ASP A 232 -17.05 9.43 -25.74
N GLU A 233 -16.63 9.44 -27.01
CA GLU A 233 -17.01 10.48 -27.96
C GLU A 233 -18.54 10.57 -28.23
N ARG A 234 -19.28 9.50 -27.89
CA ARG A 234 -20.75 9.45 -27.99
C ARG A 234 -21.47 10.16 -26.83
N GLU A 235 -20.73 10.53 -25.80
CA GLU A 235 -21.23 11.15 -24.58
C GLU A 235 -20.81 12.62 -24.52
N ASP A 236 -21.73 13.49 -24.09
CA ASP A 236 -21.41 14.88 -23.82
C ASP A 236 -20.59 15.00 -22.52
N PRO A 237 -19.31 15.46 -22.59
CA PRO A 237 -18.44 15.56 -21.43
C PRO A 237 -18.86 16.66 -20.46
N TYR A 238 -19.59 17.65 -20.91
CA TYR A 238 -19.97 18.83 -20.11
C TYR A 238 -21.34 18.68 -19.46
N LYS A 239 -22.05 17.60 -19.76
CA LYS A 239 -23.34 17.30 -19.13
C LYS A 239 -23.20 17.06 -17.65
N LYS A 240 -24.23 17.43 -16.86
CA LYS A 240 -24.26 17.20 -15.43
C LYS A 240 -23.95 15.72 -15.09
N ALA A 241 -23.03 15.50 -14.17
CA ALA A 241 -22.68 14.16 -13.68
C ALA A 241 -23.85 13.52 -12.92
N ILE A 242 -24.20 12.30 -13.27
CA ILE A 242 -25.23 11.50 -12.58
C ILE A 242 -24.53 10.26 -12.02
N PRO A 243 -24.55 10.00 -10.70
CA PRO A 243 -23.67 9.01 -10.03
C PRO A 243 -23.70 7.58 -10.60
N HIS A 244 -24.82 7.14 -11.14
CA HIS A 244 -24.95 5.78 -11.69
C HIS A 244 -24.51 5.65 -13.16
N GLN A 245 -24.10 6.74 -13.81
CA GLN A 245 -23.61 6.70 -15.19
C GLN A 245 -22.13 6.32 -15.26
N LEU A 246 -21.75 5.60 -16.31
CA LEU A 246 -20.39 5.10 -16.49
C LEU A 246 -19.31 6.18 -16.40
N PHE A 247 -19.57 7.36 -16.97
CA PHE A 247 -18.62 8.49 -16.98
C PHE A 247 -18.95 9.57 -15.95
N ALA A 248 -19.69 9.24 -14.89
CA ALA A 248 -20.04 10.21 -13.86
C ALA A 248 -18.80 10.85 -13.22
N MET A 249 -17.80 10.04 -12.86
CA MET A 249 -16.54 10.53 -12.27
C MET A 249 -15.78 11.43 -13.25
N SER A 250 -15.70 11.05 -14.52
CA SER A 250 -15.02 11.86 -15.55
C SER A 250 -15.69 13.20 -15.76
N ARG A 251 -17.04 13.25 -15.78
CA ARG A 251 -17.79 14.51 -15.87
C ARG A 251 -17.61 15.39 -14.64
N GLN A 252 -17.64 14.77 -13.46
CA GLN A 252 -17.38 15.51 -12.21
C GLN A 252 -15.97 16.11 -12.21
N LEU A 253 -14.98 15.33 -12.67
CA LEU A 253 -13.62 15.80 -12.81
C LEU A 253 -13.50 16.99 -13.77
N ILE A 254 -14.13 16.90 -14.95
CA ILE A 254 -14.16 18.02 -15.92
C ILE A 254 -14.77 19.27 -15.29
N GLN A 255 -15.91 19.13 -14.59
CA GLN A 255 -16.57 20.25 -13.93
C GLN A 255 -15.69 20.91 -12.86
N GLN A 256 -14.99 20.13 -12.06
CA GLN A 256 -14.05 20.63 -11.04
C GLN A 256 -12.88 21.38 -11.67
N LEU A 257 -12.29 20.81 -12.73
CA LEU A 257 -11.15 21.44 -13.43
C LEU A 257 -11.57 22.71 -14.18
N MET A 258 -12.74 22.71 -14.81
CA MET A 258 -13.27 23.92 -15.45
C MET A 258 -13.53 25.04 -14.44
N LYS A 259 -14.11 24.70 -13.27
CA LYS A 259 -14.31 25.68 -12.20
C LYS A 259 -12.97 26.24 -11.71
N ALA A 260 -11.97 25.38 -11.47
CA ALA A 260 -10.63 25.81 -11.05
C ALA A 260 -9.93 26.68 -12.13
N ALA A 261 -10.13 26.37 -13.42
CA ALA A 261 -9.60 27.16 -14.53
C ALA A 261 -10.27 28.54 -14.62
N ASP A 262 -11.58 28.61 -14.44
CA ASP A 262 -12.33 29.87 -14.39
C ASP A 262 -11.87 30.76 -13.23
N GLU A 263 -11.77 30.21 -12.03
CA GLU A 263 -11.24 30.89 -10.84
C GLU A 263 -9.78 31.38 -11.03
N ALA A 264 -8.99 30.65 -11.82
CA ALA A 264 -7.61 31.02 -12.17
C ALA A 264 -7.52 32.03 -13.33
N GLY A 265 -8.62 32.33 -14.02
CA GLY A 265 -8.64 33.14 -15.24
C GLY A 265 -7.95 32.47 -16.43
N CYS A 266 -7.93 31.13 -16.46
CA CYS A 266 -7.26 30.31 -17.47
C CYS A 266 -8.28 29.89 -18.55
N PRO A 267 -8.13 30.29 -19.84
CA PRO A 267 -9.01 29.88 -20.91
C PRO A 267 -8.91 28.36 -21.16
N VAL A 268 -10.06 27.74 -21.43
CA VAL A 268 -10.13 26.32 -21.79
C VAL A 268 -10.18 26.23 -23.32
N GLU A 269 -9.18 25.54 -23.89
CA GLU A 269 -9.12 25.28 -25.32
C GLU A 269 -10.06 24.13 -25.72
N PRO A 270 -10.49 24.06 -27.00
CA PRO A 270 -11.24 22.93 -27.49
C PRO A 270 -10.56 21.61 -27.19
N GLU A 271 -11.32 20.62 -26.78
CA GLU A 271 -10.80 19.30 -26.42
C GLU A 271 -10.24 18.53 -27.63
N ILE A 272 -9.23 17.72 -27.38
CA ILE A 272 -8.65 16.80 -28.36
C ILE A 272 -9.27 15.43 -28.17
N TRP A 273 -9.98 14.92 -29.17
CA TRP A 273 -10.52 13.57 -29.17
C TRP A 273 -9.54 12.58 -29.80
N VAL A 274 -9.00 11.68 -28.97
CA VAL A 274 -8.13 10.58 -29.45
C VAL A 274 -9.01 9.41 -29.85
N ARG A 275 -9.11 9.20 -31.17
CA ARG A 275 -9.88 8.12 -31.76
C ARG A 275 -9.02 6.86 -31.90
N ARG A 276 -9.66 5.70 -31.85
CA ARG A 276 -9.02 4.38 -31.87
C ARG A 276 -8.19 4.09 -33.14
N SER A 277 -8.43 4.76 -34.25
CA SER A 277 -7.85 4.44 -35.56
C SER A 277 -6.35 4.63 -35.69
N GLY A 278 -5.66 5.23 -34.71
CA GLY A 278 -4.20 5.48 -34.80
C GLY A 278 -3.39 4.96 -33.60
N TYR A 279 -3.96 4.99 -32.42
CA TYR A 279 -3.25 4.74 -31.15
C TYR A 279 -3.89 3.63 -30.30
N GLY A 280 -4.98 3.03 -30.79
CA GLY A 280 -5.80 2.10 -30.02
C GLY A 280 -5.06 0.83 -29.61
N ARG A 281 -5.26 0.41 -28.35
CA ARG A 281 -4.75 -0.84 -27.80
C ARG A 281 -5.45 -2.05 -28.40
N PHE A 282 -6.74 -1.94 -28.70
CA PHE A 282 -7.54 -3.05 -29.20
C PHE A 282 -7.59 -3.05 -30.72
N GLN A 283 -7.35 -4.24 -31.31
CA GLN A 283 -7.55 -4.42 -32.75
C GLN A 283 -9.01 -4.22 -33.09
N SER A 284 -9.29 -3.39 -34.09
CA SER A 284 -10.65 -3.08 -34.53
C SER A 284 -11.45 -4.35 -34.86
N GLY A 285 -12.65 -4.47 -34.31
CA GLY A 285 -13.51 -5.63 -34.46
C GLY A 285 -13.15 -6.85 -33.63
N SER A 286 -12.08 -6.80 -32.83
CA SER A 286 -11.77 -7.87 -31.87
C SER A 286 -12.83 -7.97 -30.78
N MET A 287 -12.90 -9.12 -30.08
CA MET A 287 -13.84 -9.30 -28.96
C MET A 287 -13.60 -8.28 -27.84
N MET A 288 -12.34 -7.93 -27.57
CA MET A 288 -11.99 -6.90 -26.58
C MET A 288 -12.43 -5.51 -27.01
N ASP A 289 -12.31 -5.18 -28.28
CA ASP A 289 -12.81 -3.92 -28.86
C ASP A 289 -14.35 -3.86 -28.75
N GLN A 290 -15.04 -4.95 -29.09
CA GLN A 290 -16.49 -5.02 -28.96
C GLN A 290 -16.94 -4.98 -27.49
N LEU A 291 -16.22 -5.65 -26.58
CA LEU A 291 -16.50 -5.57 -25.15
C LEU A 291 -16.39 -4.15 -24.63
N GLU A 292 -15.29 -3.47 -24.91
CA GLU A 292 -15.10 -2.09 -24.46
C GLU A 292 -16.17 -1.14 -25.00
N GLN A 293 -16.58 -1.32 -26.25
CA GLN A 293 -17.63 -0.49 -26.87
C GLN A 293 -19.03 -0.70 -26.29
N ASN A 294 -19.32 -1.87 -25.71
CA ASN A 294 -20.68 -2.27 -25.31
C ASN A 294 -20.81 -2.52 -23.80
N LEU A 295 -19.72 -2.72 -23.07
CA LEU A 295 -19.77 -2.99 -21.63
C LEU A 295 -20.40 -1.79 -20.89
N PHE A 296 -21.38 -2.07 -20.03
CA PHE A 296 -22.15 -1.07 -19.27
C PHE A 296 -22.89 -0.03 -20.14
N ARG A 297 -23.14 -0.33 -21.41
CA ARG A 297 -23.97 0.49 -22.30
C ARG A 297 -25.41 0.00 -22.34
N TYR A 298 -26.32 0.91 -22.60
CA TYR A 298 -27.71 0.55 -22.83
C TYR A 298 -27.87 -0.20 -24.17
N GLY A 299 -28.64 -1.28 -24.15
CA GLY A 299 -28.90 -2.14 -25.29
C GLY A 299 -27.98 -3.37 -25.29
N ILE A 300 -28.62 -4.54 -25.24
CA ILE A 300 -27.89 -5.81 -25.30
C ILE A 300 -27.49 -6.07 -26.75
N ARG A 301 -26.18 -5.94 -27.04
CA ARG A 301 -25.62 -6.38 -28.33
C ARG A 301 -24.88 -7.68 -28.13
N ARG A 302 -25.18 -8.68 -28.95
CA ARG A 302 -24.44 -9.93 -28.98
C ARG A 302 -23.03 -9.66 -29.51
N ILE A 303 -22.01 -9.98 -28.71
CA ILE A 303 -20.63 -9.96 -29.16
C ILE A 303 -20.41 -11.18 -30.05
N VAL A 304 -20.00 -10.96 -31.28
CA VAL A 304 -19.80 -12.03 -32.28
C VAL A 304 -18.32 -12.09 -32.64
N GLY A 305 -17.68 -13.26 -32.41
CA GLY A 305 -16.32 -13.49 -32.86
C GLY A 305 -16.23 -13.48 -34.40
N THR A 306 -15.15 -12.95 -34.94
CA THR A 306 -14.96 -12.66 -36.36
C THR A 306 -15.16 -13.83 -37.34
N GLU A 307 -15.04 -15.10 -36.91
CA GLU A 307 -15.30 -16.26 -37.75
C GLU A 307 -16.71 -16.85 -37.58
N ALA A 308 -17.29 -16.75 -36.36
CA ALA A 308 -18.67 -17.21 -36.14
C ALA A 308 -19.68 -16.25 -36.78
N GLY A 309 -19.36 -14.97 -36.92
CA GLY A 309 -20.21 -13.96 -37.57
C GLY A 309 -20.42 -14.23 -39.06
N LYS A 310 -19.35 -14.58 -39.77
CA LYS A 310 -19.43 -14.89 -41.20
C LYS A 310 -20.27 -16.13 -41.51
N ARG A 311 -20.33 -17.13 -40.62
CA ARG A 311 -21.18 -18.31 -40.75
C ARG A 311 -22.63 -18.06 -40.35
N ALA A 312 -22.89 -17.14 -39.44
CA ALA A 312 -24.25 -16.80 -39.02
C ALA A 312 -24.97 -15.90 -40.04
N GLU A 313 -24.28 -14.95 -40.65
CA GLU A 313 -24.83 -14.10 -41.70
C GLU A 313 -25.11 -14.90 -42.99
N SER A 314 -24.25 -15.87 -43.36
CA SER A 314 -24.50 -16.74 -44.50
C SER A 314 -25.70 -17.72 -44.31
N LYS A 315 -26.12 -17.96 -43.06
CA LYS A 315 -27.31 -18.79 -42.77
C LYS A 315 -28.58 -17.97 -42.52
N ALA A 316 -28.44 -16.67 -42.20
CA ALA A 316 -29.60 -15.80 -41.99
C ALA A 316 -30.19 -15.21 -43.27
N GLY A 317 -29.46 -15.33 -44.39
CA GLY A 317 -29.92 -14.87 -45.72
C GLY A 317 -30.75 -15.90 -46.52
N ALA A 318 -31.00 -17.08 -45.98
CA ALA A 318 -31.81 -18.12 -46.69
C ALA A 318 -32.95 -18.63 -45.79
N GLY A 319 -34.19 -18.11 -46.01
CA GLY A 319 -35.40 -18.86 -45.67
C GLY A 319 -36.31 -18.33 -44.56
N THR A 320 -37.27 -17.54 -44.91
CA THR A 320 -38.74 -17.64 -44.72
C THR A 320 -39.34 -18.06 -43.37
N ASN A 321 -40.25 -17.18 -42.94
CA ASN A 321 -41.54 -17.43 -42.27
C ASN A 321 -41.79 -18.81 -41.64
N GLY A 322 -42.00 -18.82 -40.32
CA GLY A 322 -42.65 -19.94 -39.64
C GLY A 322 -42.71 -19.76 -38.13
N LYS A 323 -43.88 -19.34 -37.65
CA LYS A 323 -44.25 -19.36 -36.22
C LYS A 323 -44.03 -20.79 -35.65
N ASN A 324 -43.25 -20.93 -34.60
CA ASN A 324 -43.52 -21.91 -33.57
C ASN A 324 -42.72 -21.63 -32.30
N LYS A 325 -43.43 -21.29 -31.23
CA LYS A 325 -42.95 -21.40 -29.84
C LYS A 325 -42.72 -22.89 -29.55
N LYS A 326 -41.51 -23.28 -29.19
CA LYS A 326 -41.24 -24.56 -28.50
C LYS A 326 -40.50 -24.28 -27.20
N GLU A 327 -41.08 -24.82 -26.15
CA GLU A 327 -40.56 -24.86 -24.80
C GLU A 327 -39.18 -25.55 -24.74
N ILE A 328 -38.30 -25.00 -23.90
CA ILE A 328 -36.94 -25.51 -23.70
C ILE A 328 -37.03 -26.67 -22.70
N GLY A 329 -36.87 -27.90 -23.14
CA GLY A 329 -36.84 -29.10 -22.32
C GLY A 329 -35.42 -29.41 -21.76
N PRO A 330 -35.30 -30.33 -20.78
CA PRO A 330 -34.07 -30.60 -20.02
C PRO A 330 -32.87 -31.15 -20.81
N SER A 331 -33.04 -31.57 -22.05
CA SER A 331 -31.99 -32.14 -22.91
C SER A 331 -30.95 -31.11 -23.41
N THR A 332 -31.19 -29.83 -23.21
CA THR A 332 -30.29 -28.75 -23.68
C THR A 332 -29.07 -28.57 -22.76
N LEU A 333 -29.18 -28.95 -21.50
CA LEU A 333 -28.09 -28.85 -20.51
C LEU A 333 -27.02 -29.95 -20.67
N GLU A 334 -27.44 -31.20 -21.03
CA GLU A 334 -26.48 -32.28 -21.29
C GLU A 334 -25.69 -32.09 -22.58
N ASN A 335 -26.32 -31.55 -23.63
CA ASN A 335 -25.61 -31.20 -24.86
C ASN A 335 -24.63 -30.02 -24.67
N ALA A 336 -24.94 -29.06 -23.80
CA ALA A 336 -24.00 -27.97 -23.44
C ALA A 336 -22.79 -28.48 -22.66
N GLN A 337 -22.94 -29.51 -21.85
CA GLN A 337 -21.82 -30.14 -21.11
C GLN A 337 -20.94 -31.02 -21.99
N LYS A 338 -21.53 -31.73 -22.95
CA LYS A 338 -20.76 -32.52 -23.93
C LYS A 338 -19.96 -31.64 -24.89
N THR A 339 -20.57 -30.58 -25.41
CA THR A 339 -19.87 -29.60 -26.25
C THR A 339 -18.74 -28.87 -25.51
N LYS A 340 -18.89 -28.66 -24.18
CA LYS A 340 -17.84 -28.11 -23.32
C LYS A 340 -16.63 -29.05 -23.16
N LYS A 341 -16.86 -30.37 -23.06
CA LYS A 341 -15.77 -31.33 -22.95
C LYS A 341 -15.01 -31.50 -24.27
N GLU A 342 -15.71 -31.51 -25.39
CA GLU A 342 -15.11 -31.60 -26.74
C GLU A 342 -14.31 -30.36 -27.13
N HIS A 343 -14.69 -29.15 -26.66
CA HIS A 343 -13.93 -27.93 -26.89
C HIS A 343 -12.70 -27.79 -25.98
N LEU A 344 -12.65 -28.47 -24.85
CA LEU A 344 -11.46 -28.52 -23.97
C LEU A 344 -10.42 -29.54 -24.47
N GLU A 345 -10.85 -30.55 -25.21
CA GLU A 345 -9.98 -31.61 -25.75
C GLU A 345 -9.45 -31.31 -27.17
N SER A 346 -10.16 -30.49 -27.95
CA SER A 346 -9.68 -30.05 -29.26
C SER A 346 -8.82 -28.79 -29.06
N GLY A 347 -7.51 -28.94 -29.17
CA GLY A 347 -6.51 -27.84 -29.13
C GLY A 347 -6.70 -26.78 -30.23
N GLN A 348 -7.88 -26.14 -30.28
CA GLN A 348 -8.14 -25.03 -31.17
C GLN A 348 -7.46 -23.78 -30.64
N ASN A 349 -6.66 -23.16 -31.48
CA ASN A 349 -5.87 -21.96 -31.24
C ASN A 349 -6.61 -20.91 -30.39
N LEU A 350 -6.17 -20.75 -29.14
CA LEU A 350 -6.65 -19.74 -28.20
C LEU A 350 -6.55 -18.29 -28.73
N LYS A 351 -5.72 -18.08 -29.77
CA LYS A 351 -5.54 -16.76 -30.43
C LYS A 351 -6.81 -16.17 -31.05
N GLN A 352 -7.83 -16.99 -31.30
CA GLN A 352 -9.04 -16.54 -32.01
C GLN A 352 -10.24 -16.24 -31.08
N GLN A 353 -10.18 -16.60 -29.79
CA GLN A 353 -11.26 -16.37 -28.85
C GLN A 353 -10.79 -15.45 -27.72
N GLY A 354 -11.15 -14.18 -27.77
CA GLY A 354 -10.60 -13.15 -26.88
C GLY A 354 -11.08 -13.16 -25.42
N ILE A 355 -12.16 -13.88 -25.07
CA ILE A 355 -12.74 -13.86 -23.73
C ILE A 355 -13.19 -15.25 -23.32
N TYR A 356 -12.77 -15.69 -22.14
CA TYR A 356 -13.13 -16.96 -21.51
C TYR A 356 -13.74 -16.74 -20.14
N ILE A 357 -14.76 -17.49 -19.81
CA ILE A 357 -15.35 -17.51 -18.48
C ILE A 357 -15.28 -18.94 -17.97
N SER A 358 -14.61 -19.14 -16.85
CA SER A 358 -14.54 -20.41 -16.14
C SER A 358 -15.07 -20.25 -14.72
N VAL A 359 -15.58 -21.35 -14.16
CA VAL A 359 -16.07 -21.39 -12.78
C VAL A 359 -15.29 -22.48 -12.05
N ALA A 360 -14.63 -22.10 -10.97
CA ALA A 360 -13.88 -23.01 -10.13
C ALA A 360 -14.58 -23.21 -8.76
N PRO A 361 -14.42 -24.37 -8.11
CA PRO A 361 -15.07 -24.65 -6.83
C PRO A 361 -14.44 -23.92 -5.63
N SER A 362 -13.22 -23.42 -5.78
CA SER A 362 -12.49 -22.71 -4.72
C SER A 362 -11.44 -21.76 -5.29
N PRO A 363 -10.99 -20.74 -4.53
CA PRO A 363 -9.90 -19.85 -4.94
C PRO A 363 -8.60 -20.59 -5.30
N ARG A 364 -8.29 -21.67 -4.57
CA ARG A 364 -7.15 -22.54 -4.88
C ARG A 364 -7.28 -23.20 -6.25
N ALA A 365 -8.43 -23.81 -6.53
CA ALA A 365 -8.69 -24.48 -7.81
C ALA A 365 -8.68 -23.48 -8.98
N GLU A 366 -9.15 -22.27 -8.76
CA GLU A 366 -9.11 -21.18 -9.73
C GLU A 366 -7.68 -20.82 -10.11
N LEU A 367 -6.78 -20.66 -9.12
CA LEU A 367 -5.37 -20.40 -9.38
C LEU A 367 -4.64 -21.58 -10.03
N GLU A 368 -4.95 -22.82 -9.63
CA GLU A 368 -4.37 -24.01 -10.26
C GLU A 368 -4.74 -24.08 -11.75
N GLU A 369 -5.98 -23.75 -12.10
CA GLU A 369 -6.42 -23.71 -13.49
C GLU A 369 -5.77 -22.53 -14.25
N THR A 370 -5.67 -21.37 -13.61
CA THR A 370 -4.96 -20.20 -14.15
C THR A 370 -3.50 -20.55 -14.48
N VAL A 371 -2.80 -21.24 -13.60
CA VAL A 371 -1.42 -21.69 -13.81
C VAL A 371 -1.32 -22.68 -14.98
N ARG A 372 -2.25 -23.64 -15.08
CA ARG A 372 -2.29 -24.57 -16.22
C ARG A 372 -2.46 -23.81 -17.54
N LEU A 373 -3.36 -22.83 -17.56
CA LEU A 373 -3.60 -21.99 -18.73
C LEU A 373 -2.34 -21.19 -19.12
N ILE A 374 -1.71 -20.49 -18.16
CA ILE A 374 -0.47 -19.73 -18.38
C ILE A 374 0.62 -20.65 -18.96
N ARG A 375 0.87 -21.80 -18.33
CA ARG A 375 1.91 -22.74 -18.81
C ARG A 375 1.62 -23.29 -20.21
N ARG A 376 0.34 -23.52 -20.53
CA ARG A 376 -0.09 -23.94 -21.87
C ARG A 376 0.22 -22.83 -22.88
N MET A 377 -0.18 -21.59 -22.62
CA MET A 377 0.04 -20.47 -23.53
C MET A 377 1.54 -20.16 -23.72
N VAL A 378 2.35 -20.28 -22.68
CA VAL A 378 3.81 -20.11 -22.79
C VAL A 378 4.42 -21.19 -23.69
N ARG A 379 3.98 -22.48 -23.56
CA ARG A 379 4.53 -23.59 -24.36
C ARG A 379 4.01 -23.61 -25.80
N GLU A 380 2.72 -23.41 -25.98
CA GLU A 380 2.07 -23.61 -27.28
C GLU A 380 2.07 -22.31 -28.11
N GLU A 381 1.87 -21.16 -27.46
CA GLU A 381 1.75 -19.87 -28.12
C GLU A 381 3.02 -19.01 -28.02
N LYS A 382 4.07 -19.54 -27.36
CA LYS A 382 5.37 -18.85 -27.14
C LYS A 382 5.25 -17.48 -26.47
N MET A 383 4.24 -17.30 -25.60
CA MET A 383 4.08 -16.12 -24.77
C MET A 383 5.13 -16.12 -23.66
N ARG A 384 5.51 -14.95 -23.18
CA ARG A 384 6.45 -14.78 -22.06
C ARG A 384 5.65 -14.66 -20.77
N TYR A 385 6.20 -15.08 -19.64
CA TYR A 385 5.55 -14.92 -18.34
C TYR A 385 5.18 -13.47 -18.01
N GLN A 386 5.99 -12.51 -18.44
CA GLN A 386 5.71 -11.07 -18.28
C GLN A 386 4.53 -10.55 -19.10
N ASP A 387 4.00 -11.34 -20.03
CA ASP A 387 2.84 -10.96 -20.85
C ASP A 387 1.51 -11.29 -20.14
N PHE A 388 1.56 -11.89 -18.92
CA PHE A 388 0.39 -12.27 -18.12
C PHE A 388 0.23 -11.36 -16.91
N ALA A 389 -1.01 -11.00 -16.61
CA ALA A 389 -1.40 -10.35 -15.36
C ALA A 389 -2.60 -11.08 -14.75
N VAL A 390 -2.55 -11.33 -13.44
CA VAL A 390 -3.66 -11.88 -12.66
C VAL A 390 -4.20 -10.78 -11.76
N LEU A 391 -5.47 -10.47 -11.86
CA LEU A 391 -6.14 -9.42 -11.11
C LEU A 391 -7.13 -10.03 -10.15
N THR A 392 -7.11 -9.60 -8.90
CA THR A 392 -8.08 -10.02 -7.87
C THR A 392 -8.58 -8.82 -7.08
N GLY A 393 -9.81 -8.89 -6.62
CA GLY A 393 -10.37 -7.90 -5.70
C GLY A 393 -9.96 -8.11 -4.23
N ASP A 394 -9.44 -9.30 -3.89
CA ASP A 394 -9.02 -9.65 -2.53
C ASP A 394 -7.71 -10.43 -2.53
N LEU A 395 -6.61 -9.70 -2.37
CA LEU A 395 -5.28 -10.30 -2.32
C LEU A 395 -5.03 -11.08 -1.02
N SER A 396 -5.76 -10.79 0.05
CA SER A 396 -5.60 -11.51 1.33
C SER A 396 -6.01 -12.98 1.22
N ILE A 397 -7.00 -13.28 0.37
CA ILE A 397 -7.43 -14.65 0.08
C ILE A 397 -6.49 -15.31 -0.94
N TYR A 398 -6.20 -14.61 -2.04
CA TYR A 398 -5.48 -15.21 -3.17
C TYR A 398 -3.95 -15.21 -3.03
N GLY A 399 -3.37 -14.24 -2.31
CA GLY A 399 -1.92 -14.03 -2.27
C GLY A 399 -1.14 -15.24 -1.74
N THR A 400 -1.64 -15.89 -0.68
CA THR A 400 -1.00 -17.08 -0.10
C THR A 400 -1.03 -18.27 -1.07
N TYR A 401 -2.19 -18.53 -1.70
CA TYR A 401 -2.31 -19.59 -2.69
C TYR A 401 -1.48 -19.30 -3.94
N ALA A 402 -1.43 -18.04 -4.38
CA ALA A 402 -0.65 -17.66 -5.56
C ALA A 402 0.83 -17.95 -5.35
N ARG A 403 1.41 -17.57 -4.22
CA ARG A 403 2.81 -17.88 -3.88
C ARG A 403 3.07 -19.38 -3.90
N GLU A 404 2.30 -20.15 -3.14
CA GLU A 404 2.47 -21.59 -3.05
C GLU A 404 2.40 -22.28 -4.42
N ILE A 405 1.40 -21.93 -5.24
CA ILE A 405 1.13 -22.62 -6.50
C ILE A 405 2.13 -22.18 -7.58
N PHE A 406 2.48 -20.88 -7.66
CA PHE A 406 3.43 -20.38 -8.64
C PHE A 406 4.83 -20.90 -8.37
N GLU A 407 5.27 -20.95 -7.11
CA GLU A 407 6.56 -21.54 -6.71
C GLU A 407 6.61 -23.04 -7.05
N LYS A 408 5.61 -23.82 -6.67
CA LYS A 408 5.53 -25.26 -7.00
C LYS A 408 5.55 -25.52 -8.50
N CYS A 409 5.00 -24.62 -9.29
CA CYS A 409 4.95 -24.74 -10.75
C CYS A 409 6.13 -24.08 -11.47
N GLY A 410 7.08 -23.49 -10.75
CA GLY A 410 8.25 -22.81 -11.33
C GLY A 410 7.89 -21.63 -12.21
N ILE A 411 6.80 -20.90 -11.89
CA ILE A 411 6.39 -19.70 -12.62
C ILE A 411 7.01 -18.49 -11.92
N PRO A 412 7.83 -17.67 -12.59
CA PRO A 412 8.29 -16.40 -12.05
C PRO A 412 7.07 -15.46 -11.87
N TYR A 413 6.93 -14.86 -10.70
CA TYR A 413 5.78 -14.02 -10.36
C TYR A 413 6.19 -12.83 -9.51
N PHE A 414 5.37 -11.79 -9.54
CA PHE A 414 5.37 -10.67 -8.62
C PHE A 414 3.97 -10.54 -8.03
N VAL A 415 3.87 -10.45 -6.71
CA VAL A 415 2.62 -10.15 -5.99
C VAL A 415 2.77 -8.80 -5.33
N ASP A 416 1.90 -7.85 -5.71
CA ASP A 416 1.88 -6.50 -5.11
C ASP A 416 1.21 -6.56 -3.74
N GLU A 417 1.94 -7.09 -2.77
CA GLU A 417 1.49 -7.26 -1.39
C GLU A 417 2.52 -6.67 -0.42
N LYS A 418 2.02 -5.98 0.59
CA LYS A 418 2.85 -5.50 1.69
C LYS A 418 3.21 -6.67 2.62
N HIS A 419 4.48 -6.97 2.74
CA HIS A 419 4.94 -7.99 3.69
C HIS A 419 4.99 -7.43 5.11
N SER A 420 4.37 -8.16 6.04
CA SER A 420 4.47 -7.82 7.46
C SER A 420 5.76 -8.38 8.03
N VAL A 421 6.60 -7.49 8.56
CA VAL A 421 7.83 -7.90 9.28
C VAL A 421 7.59 -8.37 10.71
N LEU A 422 6.34 -8.46 11.15
CA LEU A 422 5.99 -8.90 12.51
C LEU A 422 6.46 -10.31 12.86
N MET A 423 6.62 -11.15 11.84
CA MET A 423 7.12 -12.53 12.02
C MET A 423 8.65 -12.60 11.93
N ASN A 424 9.33 -11.50 11.67
CA ASN A 424 10.79 -11.47 11.65
C ASN A 424 11.35 -11.76 13.05
N PRO A 425 12.32 -12.64 13.21
CA PRO A 425 12.92 -12.99 14.50
C PRO A 425 13.46 -11.80 15.29
N PHE A 426 13.90 -10.73 14.63
CA PHE A 426 14.36 -9.53 15.32
C PHE A 426 13.21 -8.75 15.96
N VAL A 427 12.11 -8.57 15.25
CA VAL A 427 10.91 -7.93 15.81
C VAL A 427 10.35 -8.76 16.95
N GLU A 428 10.34 -10.07 16.79
CA GLU A 428 9.90 -11.00 17.82
C GLU A 428 10.81 -11.00 19.06
N PHE A 429 12.13 -10.90 18.88
CA PHE A 429 13.11 -10.77 19.95
C PHE A 429 12.81 -9.54 20.83
N LEU A 430 12.57 -8.38 20.22
CA LEU A 430 12.26 -7.14 20.94
C LEU A 430 10.91 -7.25 21.69
N ARG A 431 9.91 -7.81 21.04
CA ARG A 431 8.59 -8.06 21.66
C ARG A 431 8.70 -9.00 22.84
N ALA A 432 9.38 -10.12 22.65
CA ALA A 432 9.57 -11.13 23.68
C ALA A 432 10.40 -10.60 24.87
N ALA A 433 11.42 -9.77 24.62
CA ALA A 433 12.19 -9.10 25.67
C ALA A 433 11.29 -8.24 26.57
N ILE A 434 10.40 -7.43 25.97
CA ILE A 434 9.48 -6.59 26.73
C ILE A 434 8.44 -7.45 27.47
N GLU A 435 7.84 -8.43 26.77
CA GLU A 435 6.86 -9.33 27.38
C GLU A 435 7.45 -10.14 28.53
N MET A 436 8.71 -10.54 28.44
CA MET A 436 9.41 -11.26 29.51
C MET A 436 9.43 -10.45 30.81
N VAL A 437 9.67 -9.14 30.76
CA VAL A 437 9.62 -8.27 31.93
C VAL A 437 8.19 -8.07 32.42
N VAL A 438 7.23 -7.87 31.52
CA VAL A 438 5.81 -7.67 31.83
C VAL A 438 5.19 -8.92 32.46
N GLN A 439 5.48 -10.10 31.93
CA GLN A 439 5.00 -11.39 32.43
C GLN A 439 5.87 -11.96 33.55
N SER A 440 6.73 -11.11 34.15
CA SER A 440 7.57 -11.48 35.28
C SER A 440 8.41 -12.74 35.05
N PHE A 441 9.01 -12.87 33.85
CA PHE A 441 9.85 -14.00 33.46
C PHE A 441 9.13 -15.35 33.55
N SER A 442 7.92 -15.41 32.96
CA SER A 442 7.23 -16.69 32.75
C SER A 442 8.02 -17.62 31.83
N TYR A 443 7.77 -18.92 31.92
CA TYR A 443 8.41 -19.90 31.04
C TYR A 443 8.23 -19.54 29.57
N GLU A 444 7.01 -19.27 29.17
CA GLU A 444 6.65 -18.97 27.78
C GLU A 444 7.39 -17.72 27.27
N SER A 445 7.44 -16.65 28.09
CA SER A 445 8.07 -15.40 27.67
C SER A 445 9.60 -15.50 27.57
N VAL A 446 10.24 -16.24 28.48
CA VAL A 446 11.70 -16.46 28.46
C VAL A 446 12.11 -17.29 27.25
N PHE A 447 11.43 -18.41 26.99
CA PHE A 447 11.82 -19.27 25.86
C PHE A 447 11.37 -18.75 24.51
N ARG A 448 10.34 -17.91 24.45
CA ARG A 448 10.01 -17.13 23.26
C ARG A 448 11.15 -16.17 22.88
N TYR A 449 11.74 -15.48 23.88
CA TYR A 449 12.89 -14.60 23.69
C TYR A 449 14.12 -15.39 23.20
N LEU A 450 14.49 -16.47 23.90
CA LEU A 450 15.68 -17.28 23.59
C LEU A 450 15.58 -17.98 22.21
N ARG A 451 14.38 -18.46 21.83
CA ARG A 451 14.14 -19.15 20.55
C ARG A 451 14.23 -18.25 19.32
N CYS A 452 14.25 -16.92 19.48
CA CYS A 452 14.54 -16.03 18.37
C CYS A 452 15.95 -16.20 17.79
N GLY A 453 16.88 -16.81 18.59
CA GLY A 453 18.26 -17.09 18.18
C GLY A 453 19.08 -15.82 17.98
N LEU A 454 18.75 -14.75 18.71
CA LEU A 454 19.47 -13.47 18.74
C LEU A 454 20.06 -13.17 20.12
N SER A 455 19.75 -13.97 21.14
CA SER A 455 20.33 -13.90 22.48
C SER A 455 21.78 -14.36 22.51
N SER A 456 22.44 -14.27 23.68
CA SER A 456 23.78 -14.78 23.91
C SER A 456 23.87 -16.31 23.89
N LEU A 457 22.74 -17.02 24.09
CA LEU A 457 22.67 -18.48 24.06
C LEU A 457 22.41 -18.98 22.63
N ASN A 458 23.18 -19.98 22.22
CA ASN A 458 22.90 -20.69 20.97
C ASN A 458 21.73 -21.69 21.15
N ARG A 459 21.28 -22.32 20.05
CA ARG A 459 20.12 -23.22 20.06
C ARG A 459 20.28 -24.40 21.01
N ALA A 460 21.43 -25.06 21.01
CA ALA A 460 21.68 -26.22 21.88
C ALA A 460 21.74 -25.83 23.36
N GLU A 461 22.33 -24.67 23.66
CA GLU A 461 22.34 -24.08 25.00
C GLU A 461 20.92 -23.74 25.47
N THR A 462 20.11 -23.15 24.59
CA THR A 462 18.71 -22.81 24.84
C THR A 462 17.89 -24.06 25.14
N ASP A 463 18.00 -25.12 24.32
CA ASP A 463 17.30 -26.39 24.53
C ASP A 463 17.70 -27.04 25.84
N ALA A 464 19.01 -27.00 26.18
CA ALA A 464 19.56 -27.54 27.43
C ALA A 464 19.03 -26.78 28.66
N MET A 465 18.95 -25.46 28.59
CA MET A 465 18.39 -24.62 29.66
C MET A 465 16.86 -24.82 29.78
N GLU A 466 16.15 -24.92 28.65
CA GLU A 466 14.70 -25.12 28.61
C GLU A 466 14.30 -26.42 29.33
N ASN A 467 14.95 -27.53 29.00
CA ASN A 467 14.68 -28.82 29.64
C ASN A 467 14.85 -28.76 31.16
N TYR A 468 15.87 -28.04 31.64
CA TYR A 468 16.12 -27.89 33.06
C TYR A 468 15.05 -27.02 33.74
N VAL A 469 14.74 -25.84 33.15
CA VAL A 469 13.75 -24.90 33.65
C VAL A 469 12.37 -25.53 33.70
N LEU A 470 12.00 -26.27 32.66
CA LEU A 470 10.70 -26.96 32.57
C LEU A 470 10.57 -28.05 33.65
N ALA A 471 11.62 -28.87 33.82
CA ALA A 471 11.61 -29.98 34.76
C ALA A 471 11.50 -29.52 36.23
N LEU A 472 12.12 -28.39 36.57
CA LEU A 472 12.12 -27.85 37.93
C LEU A 472 11.10 -26.74 38.17
N GLY A 473 10.35 -26.33 37.14
CA GLY A 473 9.32 -25.30 37.23
C GLY A 473 9.86 -23.91 37.59
N ILE A 474 11.07 -23.57 37.11
CA ILE A 474 11.75 -22.30 37.42
C ILE A 474 11.01 -21.15 36.77
N ARG A 475 10.68 -20.13 37.57
CA ARG A 475 9.94 -18.94 37.14
C ARG A 475 10.39 -17.70 37.90
N GLY A 476 10.33 -16.54 37.23
CA GLY A 476 10.65 -15.26 37.85
C GLY A 476 12.14 -14.93 37.87
N LEU A 477 12.47 -13.63 37.67
CA LEU A 477 13.84 -13.15 37.57
C LEU A 477 14.72 -13.55 38.78
N LYS A 478 14.16 -13.59 39.99
CA LYS A 478 14.90 -14.01 41.21
C LYS A 478 15.41 -15.44 41.09
N ALA A 479 14.63 -16.37 40.54
CA ALA A 479 15.03 -17.75 40.37
C ALA A 479 16.14 -17.92 39.32
N TYR A 480 16.33 -16.99 38.42
CA TYR A 480 17.48 -16.93 37.53
C TYR A 480 18.69 -16.23 38.16
N ALA A 481 18.50 -15.37 39.16
CA ALA A 481 19.59 -14.75 39.92
C ALA A 481 20.26 -15.75 40.88
N GLU A 482 19.50 -16.70 41.44
CA GLU A 482 19.99 -17.68 42.42
C GLU A 482 20.67 -18.84 41.75
N THR A 483 21.77 -19.36 42.36
CA THR A 483 22.50 -20.54 41.87
C THR A 483 21.61 -21.78 41.95
N TRP A 484 21.48 -22.50 40.86
CA TRP A 484 20.73 -23.74 40.79
C TRP A 484 21.51 -24.87 41.41
N THR A 485 20.90 -25.61 42.33
CA THR A 485 21.57 -26.69 43.09
C THR A 485 20.92 -28.06 42.90
N ARG A 486 19.70 -28.11 42.32
CA ARG A 486 18.91 -29.33 42.22
C ARG A 486 19.14 -30.02 40.88
N GLY A 487 19.49 -31.32 40.93
CA GLY A 487 19.40 -32.20 39.76
C GLY A 487 17.99 -32.81 39.65
N TYR A 488 17.69 -33.44 38.53
CA TYR A 488 16.49 -34.25 38.35
C TYR A 488 16.82 -35.54 37.55
N ARG A 489 15.88 -36.48 37.40
CA ARG A 489 16.10 -37.86 36.92
C ARG A 489 17.00 -38.00 35.68
N SER A 490 17.00 -37.05 34.77
CA SER A 490 17.82 -37.07 33.54
C SER A 490 19.04 -36.15 33.57
N ILE A 491 19.22 -35.33 34.61
CA ILE A 491 20.41 -34.49 34.79
C ILE A 491 21.09 -34.84 36.09
N LYS A 492 22.32 -35.34 35.97
CA LYS A 492 23.14 -35.69 37.11
C LYS A 492 23.64 -34.43 37.84
N PRO A 493 23.95 -34.53 39.16
CA PRO A 493 24.48 -33.39 39.91
C PRO A 493 25.71 -32.74 39.27
N ASP A 494 26.56 -33.53 38.64
CA ASP A 494 27.80 -33.08 37.96
C ASP A 494 27.52 -32.19 36.70
N GLU A 495 26.30 -32.23 36.14
CA GLU A 495 25.88 -31.42 34.98
C GLU A 495 25.25 -30.10 35.41
N VAL A 496 24.88 -29.94 36.68
CA VAL A 496 24.24 -28.70 37.20
C VAL A 496 25.14 -27.47 37.06
N PRO A 497 26.49 -27.56 37.27
CA PRO A 497 27.37 -26.43 37.05
C PRO A 497 27.32 -25.89 35.62
N GLN A 498 27.22 -26.76 34.61
CA GLN A 498 27.07 -26.32 33.22
C GLN A 498 25.75 -25.58 33.00
N ARG A 499 24.66 -25.99 33.66
CA ARG A 499 23.38 -25.27 33.61
C ARG A 499 23.47 -23.91 34.29
N ASN A 500 24.25 -23.78 35.35
CA ASN A 500 24.50 -22.49 36.00
C ASN A 500 25.27 -21.52 35.10
N LEU A 501 26.23 -21.99 34.31
CA LEU A 501 26.90 -21.12 33.33
C LEU A 501 25.90 -20.54 32.30
N LEU A 502 24.96 -21.35 31.82
CA LEU A 502 23.91 -20.88 30.91
C LEU A 502 22.96 -19.87 31.61
N ARG A 503 22.60 -20.15 32.86
CA ARG A 503 21.81 -19.27 33.70
C ARG A 503 22.51 -17.92 33.89
N GLU A 504 23.80 -17.93 34.24
CA GLU A 504 24.59 -16.71 34.45
C GLU A 504 24.65 -15.88 33.17
N LYS A 505 25.00 -16.50 32.06
CA LYS A 505 25.05 -15.87 30.74
C LYS A 505 23.71 -15.20 30.37
N PHE A 506 22.60 -15.90 30.59
CA PHE A 506 21.24 -15.34 30.36
C PHE A 506 20.92 -14.23 31.38
N TYR A 507 21.22 -14.43 32.66
CA TYR A 507 20.90 -13.45 33.70
C TYR A 507 21.66 -12.12 33.49
N GLU A 508 22.96 -12.19 33.23
CA GLU A 508 23.81 -11.01 32.92
C GLU A 508 23.31 -10.24 31.68
N GLU A 509 22.81 -10.97 30.70
CA GLU A 509 22.23 -10.37 29.50
C GLU A 509 20.95 -9.57 29.80
N VAL A 510 20.04 -10.13 30.59
CA VAL A 510 18.68 -9.57 30.73
C VAL A 510 18.48 -8.68 31.95
N GLN A 511 19.33 -8.78 32.98
CA GLN A 511 19.20 -8.04 34.25
C GLN A 511 19.19 -6.51 34.04
N PRO A 512 20.16 -5.89 33.34
CA PRO A 512 20.22 -4.43 33.20
C PRO A 512 18.97 -3.90 32.49
N PHE A 513 18.53 -4.60 31.45
CA PHE A 513 17.29 -4.29 30.74
C PHE A 513 16.06 -4.40 31.65
N ALA A 514 15.94 -5.49 32.41
CA ALA A 514 14.81 -5.71 33.30
C ALA A 514 14.72 -4.69 34.42
N GLU A 515 15.85 -4.27 34.99
CA GLU A 515 15.92 -3.24 36.02
C GLU A 515 15.43 -1.89 35.50
N GLN A 516 15.92 -1.47 34.33
CA GLN A 516 15.53 -0.20 33.74
C GLN A 516 14.06 -0.19 33.32
N MET A 517 13.56 -1.31 32.76
CA MET A 517 12.14 -1.44 32.40
C MET A 517 11.20 -1.40 33.61
N LYS A 518 11.60 -1.90 34.78
CA LYS A 518 10.81 -1.93 36.02
C LYS A 518 10.84 -0.62 36.80
N LYS A 519 11.74 0.29 36.49
CA LYS A 519 11.87 1.57 37.19
C LYS A 519 10.63 2.42 36.98
N LYS A 520 9.96 2.82 38.07
CA LYS A 520 8.67 3.51 38.03
C LYS A 520 8.71 4.87 37.32
N ASP A 521 9.80 5.62 37.54
CA ASP A 521 9.95 6.98 37.01
C ASP A 521 10.71 7.03 35.68
N ALA A 522 11.07 5.89 35.08
CA ALA A 522 11.77 5.86 33.81
C ALA A 522 10.91 6.45 32.69
N THR A 523 11.53 7.28 31.89
CA THR A 523 10.93 7.86 30.68
C THR A 523 10.88 6.82 29.55
N VAL A 524 10.11 7.11 28.51
CA VAL A 524 10.09 6.28 27.29
C VAL A 524 11.47 6.24 26.65
N ARG A 525 12.20 7.36 26.65
CA ARG A 525 13.58 7.43 26.16
C ARG A 525 14.50 6.45 26.89
N GLU A 526 14.56 6.50 28.21
CA GLU A 526 15.43 5.62 29.01
C GLU A 526 15.11 4.13 28.79
N ARG A 527 13.86 3.79 28.58
CA ARG A 527 13.44 2.40 28.29
C ARG A 527 13.81 1.97 26.87
N THR A 528 13.68 2.88 25.90
CA THR A 528 14.10 2.61 24.52
C THR A 528 15.62 2.47 24.43
N GLU A 529 16.37 3.30 25.16
CA GLU A 529 17.83 3.18 25.29
C GLU A 529 18.24 1.84 25.91
N ALA A 530 17.52 1.37 26.94
CA ALA A 530 17.77 0.05 27.54
C ALA A 530 17.49 -1.10 26.54
N LEU A 531 16.45 -0.97 25.72
CA LEU A 531 16.14 -1.94 24.67
C LEU A 531 17.23 -1.94 23.58
N TYR A 532 17.69 -0.75 23.18
CA TYR A 532 18.79 -0.61 22.23
C TYR A 532 20.10 -1.19 22.79
N ALA A 533 20.41 -0.95 24.06
CA ALA A 533 21.57 -1.52 24.72
C ALA A 533 21.54 -3.06 24.70
N LEU A 534 20.36 -3.66 24.91
CA LEU A 534 20.17 -5.12 24.79
C LEU A 534 20.45 -5.62 23.37
N VAL A 535 20.04 -4.88 22.34
CA VAL A 535 20.31 -5.19 20.93
C VAL A 535 21.81 -5.15 20.62
N VAL A 536 22.50 -4.12 21.09
CA VAL A 536 23.96 -3.96 20.90
C VAL A 536 24.74 -5.03 21.66
N GLN A 537 24.39 -5.27 22.93
CA GLN A 537 25.06 -6.29 23.76
C GLN A 537 25.01 -7.69 23.12
N ASN A 538 23.91 -8.01 22.44
CA ASN A 538 23.71 -9.28 21.76
C ASN A 538 24.24 -9.33 20.32
N GLN A 539 24.92 -8.28 19.85
CA GLN A 539 25.46 -8.20 18.49
C GLN A 539 24.41 -8.58 17.43
N VAL A 540 23.19 -8.03 17.60
CA VAL A 540 22.05 -8.42 16.77
C VAL A 540 22.27 -8.03 15.30
N GLN A 541 22.90 -6.90 15.04
CA GLN A 541 23.19 -6.44 13.68
C GLN A 541 24.07 -7.44 12.94
N GLU A 542 25.13 -7.91 13.55
CA GLU A 542 26.05 -8.91 12.99
C GLU A 542 25.33 -10.23 12.72
N LYS A 543 24.52 -10.69 13.67
CA LYS A 543 23.73 -11.92 13.51
C LYS A 543 22.69 -11.83 12.38
N LEU A 544 22.10 -10.67 12.19
CA LEU A 544 21.18 -10.43 11.07
C LEU A 544 21.92 -10.44 9.73
N GLU A 545 23.11 -9.84 9.68
CA GLU A 545 23.95 -9.82 8.49
C GLU A 545 24.45 -11.24 8.12
N GLU A 546 24.84 -12.05 9.11
CA GLU A 546 25.17 -13.47 8.89
C GLU A 546 23.99 -14.23 8.26
N ARG A 547 22.77 -14.02 8.76
CA ARG A 547 21.57 -14.64 8.20
C ARG A 547 21.26 -14.13 6.79
N ARG A 548 21.45 -12.84 6.53
CA ARG A 548 21.34 -12.27 5.19
C ARG A 548 22.24 -13.01 4.19
N CYS A 549 23.52 -13.15 4.54
CA CYS A 549 24.49 -13.87 3.70
C CYS A 549 24.10 -15.35 3.49
N GLN A 550 23.56 -16.02 4.53
CA GLN A 550 23.07 -17.39 4.40
C GLN A 550 21.90 -17.50 3.40
N PHE A 551 20.93 -16.58 3.45
CA PHE A 551 19.83 -16.56 2.51
C PHE A 551 20.26 -16.25 1.07
N GLU A 552 21.25 -15.36 0.88
CA GLU A 552 21.85 -15.11 -0.42
C GLU A 552 22.51 -16.37 -1.01
N GLN A 553 23.31 -17.08 -0.20
CA GLN A 553 23.95 -18.34 -0.61
C GLN A 553 22.93 -19.42 -0.99
N GLN A 554 21.76 -19.41 -0.35
CA GLN A 554 20.64 -20.32 -0.65
C GLN A 554 19.78 -19.86 -1.83
N GLY A 555 20.06 -18.71 -2.46
CA GLY A 555 19.27 -18.14 -3.54
C GLY A 555 17.90 -17.59 -3.11
N GLN A 556 17.73 -17.31 -1.82
CA GLN A 556 16.49 -16.80 -1.24
C GLN A 556 16.53 -15.26 -1.16
N GLU A 557 16.55 -14.60 -2.32
CA GLU A 557 16.76 -13.15 -2.45
C GLU A 557 15.73 -12.30 -1.66
N ALA A 558 14.47 -12.74 -1.60
CA ALA A 558 13.43 -12.03 -0.86
C ALA A 558 13.71 -11.95 0.64
N PHE A 559 14.16 -13.07 1.25
CA PHE A 559 14.56 -13.09 2.66
C PHE A 559 15.85 -12.31 2.88
N ALA A 560 16.83 -12.45 2.00
CA ALA A 560 18.07 -11.69 2.08
C ALA A 560 17.77 -10.16 2.08
N LYS A 561 16.88 -9.70 1.22
CA LYS A 561 16.44 -8.30 1.17
C LYS A 561 15.72 -7.89 2.47
N GLU A 562 14.83 -8.71 3.01
CA GLU A 562 14.17 -8.44 4.30
C GLU A 562 15.20 -8.24 5.41
N TYR A 563 16.17 -9.16 5.53
CA TYR A 563 17.20 -9.11 6.57
C TYR A 563 18.17 -7.94 6.40
N SER A 564 18.41 -7.46 5.19
CA SER A 564 19.23 -6.26 4.95
C SER A 564 18.56 -4.98 5.42
N GLN A 565 17.24 -4.91 5.44
CA GLN A 565 16.47 -3.71 5.74
C GLN A 565 15.96 -3.66 7.19
N ILE A 566 15.68 -4.81 7.80
CA ILE A 566 14.94 -4.90 9.06
C ILE A 566 15.60 -4.13 10.22
N TYR A 567 16.95 -4.12 10.27
CA TYR A 567 17.65 -3.40 11.33
C TYR A 567 17.41 -1.89 11.23
N GLY A 568 17.62 -1.30 10.05
CA GLY A 568 17.38 0.12 9.82
C GLY A 568 15.95 0.53 10.13
N ILE A 569 15.00 -0.25 9.66
CA ILE A 569 13.58 -0.09 9.90
C ILE A 569 13.23 -0.03 11.40
N VAL A 570 13.78 -0.96 12.18
CA VAL A 570 13.54 -1.00 13.63
C VAL A 570 14.20 0.19 14.33
N MET A 571 15.41 0.59 13.91
CA MET A 571 16.09 1.75 14.48
C MET A 571 15.32 3.04 14.19
N GLU A 572 14.88 3.27 12.96
CA GLU A 572 14.01 4.41 12.60
C GLU A 572 12.73 4.45 13.46
N LEU A 573 12.14 3.30 13.73
CA LEU A 573 10.97 3.22 14.60
C LEU A 573 11.29 3.60 16.05
N LEU A 574 12.40 3.12 16.61
CA LEU A 574 12.84 3.44 17.96
C LEU A 574 13.14 4.94 18.10
N ASP A 575 13.83 5.52 17.12
CA ASP A 575 14.11 6.95 17.07
C ASP A 575 12.82 7.76 17.04
N LYS A 576 11.84 7.35 16.25
CA LYS A 576 10.54 8.00 16.16
C LYS A 576 9.75 7.92 17.47
N ILE A 577 9.83 6.78 18.16
CA ILE A 577 9.22 6.61 19.48
C ILE A 577 9.86 7.58 20.49
N VAL A 578 11.18 7.72 20.46
CA VAL A 578 11.90 8.64 21.34
C VAL A 578 11.59 10.09 20.99
N GLU A 579 11.53 10.44 19.72
CA GLU A 579 11.21 11.79 19.25
C GLU A 579 9.80 12.24 19.70
N VAL A 580 8.79 11.40 19.49
CA VAL A 580 7.39 11.76 19.77
C VAL A 580 7.02 11.61 21.25
N LEU A 581 7.61 10.64 21.95
CA LEU A 581 7.15 10.19 23.27
C LEU A 581 8.24 10.21 24.35
N GLY A 582 9.51 10.48 23.99
CA GLY A 582 10.68 10.25 24.82
C GLY A 582 10.61 10.82 26.23
N ASP A 583 10.04 12.01 26.41
CA ASP A 583 10.01 12.72 27.70
C ASP A 583 8.89 12.26 28.64
N ARG A 584 8.05 11.33 28.17
CA ARG A 584 6.95 10.83 29.00
C ARG A 584 7.41 9.80 30.00
N LYS A 585 6.97 9.98 31.24
CA LYS A 585 7.03 8.97 32.28
C LYS A 585 5.87 7.99 32.09
N ASN A 586 6.16 6.70 31.93
CA ASN A 586 5.15 5.68 31.79
C ASN A 586 5.17 4.75 33.02
N ASP A 587 4.02 4.58 33.66
CA ASP A 587 3.86 3.63 34.73
C ASP A 587 3.69 2.21 34.17
N VAL A 588 4.76 1.42 34.18
CA VAL A 588 4.73 -0.03 33.83
C VAL A 588 3.95 -0.82 34.90
N GLY A 589 3.75 -0.26 36.08
CA GLY A 589 3.13 -0.94 37.23
C GLY A 589 1.60 -1.05 37.20
N ARG A 590 0.90 -0.41 36.28
CA ARG A 590 -0.55 -0.60 36.07
C ARG A 590 -0.90 -1.50 34.90
N VAL A 591 -0.05 -2.46 34.62
CA VAL A 591 -0.07 -3.35 33.45
C VAL A 591 -0.73 -4.69 33.72
N SER A 592 -1.60 -4.80 34.70
CA SER A 592 -2.49 -5.96 34.79
C SER A 592 -3.73 -5.75 33.91
N GLY A 593 -3.56 -5.79 32.61
CA GLY A 593 -4.69 -5.81 31.68
C GLY A 593 -4.47 -5.12 30.33
N ASP A 594 -3.81 -3.97 30.23
CA ASP A 594 -3.89 -3.18 28.99
C ASP A 594 -2.63 -2.41 28.55
N SER A 595 -1.56 -2.35 29.32
CA SER A 595 -0.50 -1.37 29.10
C SER A 595 0.95 -1.89 28.92
N GLY A 596 1.21 -3.20 28.90
CA GLY A 596 2.45 -3.79 28.33
C GLY A 596 2.59 -3.49 26.85
N GLY A 597 1.64 -2.78 26.35
CA GLY A 597 1.40 -2.52 24.99
C GLY A 597 2.13 -1.34 24.34
N TRP A 598 2.97 -0.54 25.02
CA TRP A 598 3.50 0.64 24.35
C TRP A 598 4.56 0.27 23.31
N LEU A 599 5.63 -0.37 23.73
CA LEU A 599 6.67 -0.84 22.83
C LEU A 599 6.22 -2.10 22.08
N CYS A 600 5.64 -3.11 22.74
CA CYS A 600 5.08 -4.27 22.06
C CYS A 600 4.01 -3.92 21.06
N ARG A 601 3.12 -2.97 21.36
CA ARG A 601 2.08 -2.54 20.44
C ARG A 601 2.60 -1.56 19.40
N GLY A 602 3.62 -0.78 19.67
CA GLY A 602 4.37 -0.02 18.67
C GLY A 602 4.94 -0.95 17.60
N PHE A 603 5.64 -2.00 18.00
CA PHE A 603 6.18 -3.01 17.09
C PHE A 603 5.10 -3.84 16.38
N CYS A 604 3.98 -4.14 17.02
CA CYS A 604 2.86 -4.83 16.37
C CYS A 604 2.15 -3.99 15.31
N TRP A 605 2.34 -2.67 15.31
CA TRP A 605 1.43 -1.76 14.64
C TRP A 605 1.99 -1.08 13.40
N HIS A 606 3.30 -0.97 13.30
CA HIS A 606 3.89 -0.06 12.32
C HIS A 606 4.53 -0.72 11.12
N TYR A 607 4.46 -2.03 11.03
CA TYR A 607 5.01 -2.68 9.86
C TYR A 607 4.00 -3.57 9.14
N SER A 608 2.90 -2.99 8.69
CA SER A 608 2.38 -3.32 7.37
C SER A 608 3.09 -2.36 6.41
N ALA A 609 4.24 -2.77 5.91
CA ALA A 609 5.22 -1.92 5.29
C ALA A 609 4.68 -1.14 4.11
N ASP A 610 4.85 0.17 4.18
CA ASP A 610 4.71 1.09 3.06
C ASP A 610 5.98 1.15 2.18
N ARG A 611 6.70 0.04 2.04
CA ARG A 611 7.77 -0.07 1.04
C ARG A 611 7.56 -1.33 0.23
N GLY A 612 6.87 -1.17 -0.90
CA GLY A 612 7.01 -2.11 -2.00
C GLY A 612 8.50 -2.29 -2.32
N PRO A 613 8.91 -3.42 -2.94
CA PRO A 613 10.29 -3.63 -3.32
C PRO A 613 10.74 -2.43 -4.16
N GLY A 614 11.71 -1.68 -3.64
CA GLY A 614 12.36 -0.64 -4.40
C GLY A 614 12.85 -1.27 -5.69
N THR A 615 12.36 -0.76 -6.80
CA THR A 615 12.76 -1.15 -8.13
C THR A 615 14.16 -0.62 -8.38
N ASP A 616 15.18 -1.32 -7.86
CA ASP A 616 16.53 -1.28 -8.41
C ASP A 616 16.71 -2.55 -9.24
N ARG A 617 16.26 -2.48 -10.49
CA ARG A 617 16.83 -3.08 -11.70
C ARG A 617 16.07 -2.59 -12.93
#